data_f9c9cbddf60fcc3a3c6a0eaea5ebd8d3
#
_entry.id   f9c9cbddf60fcc3a3c6a0eaea5ebd8d3
#
_cell.length_a   1.000
_cell.length_b   1.000
_cell.length_c   1.000
_cell.angle_alpha   90.00
_cell.angle_beta   90.00
_cell.angle_gamma   90.00
#
_symmetry.space_group_name_H-M   'P 1'
#
loop_
_entity.id
_entity.type
_entity.pdbx_description
1 polymer ?
#
loop_
_entity_poly.entity_id
_entity_poly.type
_entity_poly.pdbx_seq_one_letter_code
_entity_poly.pdbx_strand_id
1 'polypeptide(L)'
;MDVRADKSAICLVMPIFNDWAALPRLLDNLADAFRGSGDTLDIILVNDASTEFEHFQIKNSATHDVISEITIVDLGVNVGHQMAITAGLHYAQQHKAFTAVLIMDADGEDEPRDAVKLVAAWRNQPDHVIAAQRTKRSESLIFRVSYGLYRAIFRVFTGHTISFGNFLLIPATLLPSILSRPELIHHVAATLLRTRLPITEVPTTRGRRYFGSSQMNVPALVTHAIGALSVFSDVLFSRLLIGAAVVGSLCVIGSVVVACLRFFTTLAFPNWATSVISFLTLLAVQALVLILCFAFLMLTSRAAMLLTSMEVSRLVKGVRRYASNAAPVA
;
A
#
# COMPACT_ATOMS: atom_id res chain seq x y z
N MET A 1 10.73 -23.39 33.20
CA MET A 1 9.46 -23.12 32.52
C MET A 1 9.74 -23.23 31.02
N ASP A 2 9.54 -24.45 30.48
CA ASP A 2 9.80 -24.75 29.06
C ASP A 2 8.79 -23.97 28.21
N VAL A 3 9.23 -22.92 27.54
CA VAL A 3 8.48 -22.27 26.49
C VAL A 3 8.51 -23.25 25.31
N ARG A 4 7.56 -24.18 25.28
CA ARG A 4 7.23 -24.91 24.05
C ARG A 4 6.87 -23.84 23.02
N ALA A 5 7.71 -23.69 22.01
CA ALA A 5 7.40 -22.89 20.83
C ALA A 5 6.11 -23.44 20.23
N ASP A 6 5.01 -22.76 20.47
CA ASP A 6 3.72 -23.14 19.90
C ASP A 6 3.88 -23.03 18.38
N LYS A 7 3.68 -24.16 17.67
CA LYS A 7 3.79 -24.19 16.20
C LYS A 7 2.76 -23.25 15.62
N SER A 8 3.23 -22.18 14.99
CA SER A 8 2.34 -21.20 14.35
C SER A 8 2.24 -21.48 12.85
N ALA A 9 1.03 -21.55 12.34
CA ALA A 9 0.79 -21.58 10.90
C ALA A 9 0.82 -20.13 10.37
N ILE A 10 1.83 -19.81 9.58
CA ILE A 10 2.00 -18.49 8.95
C ILE A 10 1.56 -18.59 7.50
N CYS A 11 0.57 -17.80 7.11
CA CYS A 11 0.18 -17.68 5.72
C CYS A 11 1.03 -16.59 5.04
N LEU A 12 1.79 -16.96 4.00
CA LEU A 12 2.65 -16.04 3.26
C LEU A 12 1.96 -15.66 1.94
N VAL A 13 1.63 -14.37 1.75
CA VAL A 13 1.00 -13.84 0.53
C VAL A 13 2.06 -13.11 -0.28
N MET A 14 2.29 -13.57 -1.51
CA MET A 14 3.27 -13.01 -2.44
C MET A 14 2.62 -12.72 -3.79
N PRO A 15 2.48 -11.44 -4.20
CA PRO A 15 2.10 -11.10 -5.56
C PRO A 15 3.24 -11.41 -6.52
N ILE A 16 2.91 -11.92 -7.71
CA ILE A 16 3.88 -12.27 -8.73
C ILE A 16 3.41 -11.80 -10.12
N PHE A 17 4.29 -11.11 -10.84
CA PHE A 17 4.10 -10.71 -12.23
C PHE A 17 5.42 -10.86 -12.98
N ASN A 18 5.54 -11.88 -13.82
CA ASN A 18 6.74 -12.21 -14.61
C ASN A 18 8.04 -12.48 -13.80
N ASP A 19 7.95 -12.67 -12.49
CA ASP A 19 9.11 -12.92 -11.60
C ASP A 19 9.27 -14.41 -11.22
N TRP A 20 8.73 -15.32 -12.04
CA TRP A 20 8.74 -16.77 -11.77
C TRP A 20 10.15 -17.37 -11.62
N ALA A 21 11.14 -16.81 -12.32
CA ALA A 21 12.54 -17.26 -12.24
C ALA A 21 13.16 -17.06 -10.84
N ALA A 22 12.67 -16.09 -10.07
CA ALA A 22 13.17 -15.81 -8.71
C ALA A 22 12.64 -16.81 -7.67
N LEU A 23 11.48 -17.41 -7.93
CA LEU A 23 10.69 -18.14 -6.97
C LEU A 23 11.40 -19.40 -6.40
N PRO A 24 12.06 -20.27 -7.20
CA PRO A 24 12.75 -21.44 -6.64
C PRO A 24 13.77 -21.07 -5.57
N ARG A 25 14.60 -20.07 -5.86
CA ARG A 25 15.61 -19.59 -4.92
C ARG A 25 15.00 -18.93 -3.68
N LEU A 26 13.90 -18.21 -3.86
CA LEU A 26 13.17 -17.58 -2.75
C LEU A 26 12.59 -18.64 -1.81
N LEU A 27 11.98 -19.69 -2.36
CA LEU A 27 11.41 -20.80 -1.58
C LEU A 27 12.48 -21.55 -0.79
N ASP A 28 13.63 -21.84 -1.42
CA ASP A 28 14.76 -22.47 -0.72
C ASP A 28 15.27 -21.59 0.43
N ASN A 29 15.45 -20.29 0.21
CA ASN A 29 15.90 -19.35 1.24
C ASN A 29 14.85 -19.18 2.36
N LEU A 30 13.54 -19.23 2.05
CA LEU A 30 12.47 -19.20 3.05
C LEU A 30 12.52 -20.48 3.92
N ALA A 31 12.64 -21.66 3.30
CA ALA A 31 12.72 -22.91 4.04
C ALA A 31 13.95 -22.93 4.95
N ASP A 32 15.10 -22.45 4.47
CA ASP A 32 16.32 -22.36 5.26
C ASP A 32 16.20 -21.36 6.42
N ALA A 33 15.58 -20.19 6.19
CA ALA A 33 15.41 -19.16 7.20
C ALA A 33 14.46 -19.59 8.32
N PHE A 34 13.40 -20.34 7.99
CA PHE A 34 12.41 -20.81 8.97
C PHE A 34 12.75 -22.20 9.55
N ARG A 35 13.82 -22.83 9.08
CA ARG A 35 14.27 -24.14 9.63
C ARG A 35 14.59 -24.00 11.11
N GLY A 36 13.91 -24.81 11.93
CA GLY A 36 14.09 -24.80 13.38
C GLY A 36 13.31 -23.71 14.14
N SER A 37 12.55 -22.84 13.47
CA SER A 37 11.68 -21.87 14.14
C SER A 37 10.46 -22.51 14.80
N GLY A 38 10.08 -23.72 14.36
CA GLY A 38 8.86 -24.40 14.75
C GLY A 38 7.61 -23.96 13.97
N ASP A 39 7.74 -22.99 13.06
CA ASP A 39 6.64 -22.48 12.22
C ASP A 39 6.45 -23.32 10.98
N THR A 40 5.22 -23.34 10.47
CA THR A 40 4.88 -23.85 9.15
C THR A 40 4.40 -22.70 8.27
N LEU A 41 4.80 -22.75 6.98
CA LEU A 41 4.44 -21.76 5.99
C LEU A 41 3.42 -22.33 5.01
N ASP A 42 2.27 -21.67 4.90
CA ASP A 42 1.32 -21.85 3.81
C ASP A 42 1.50 -20.68 2.83
N ILE A 43 1.95 -20.96 1.61
CA ILE A 43 2.32 -19.92 0.64
C ILE A 43 1.19 -19.72 -0.36
N ILE A 44 0.75 -18.48 -0.52
CA ILE A 44 -0.19 -18.04 -1.54
C ILE A 44 0.55 -17.14 -2.53
N LEU A 45 0.76 -17.65 -3.74
CA LEU A 45 1.30 -16.92 -4.87
C LEU A 45 0.14 -16.31 -5.65
N VAL A 46 0.04 -15.00 -5.71
CA VAL A 46 -1.00 -14.33 -6.50
C VAL A 46 -0.42 -13.95 -7.85
N ASN A 47 -0.75 -14.73 -8.88
CA ASN A 47 -0.33 -14.48 -10.25
C ASN A 47 -1.19 -13.37 -10.86
N ASP A 48 -0.61 -12.18 -10.99
CA ASP A 48 -1.26 -10.98 -11.55
C ASP A 48 -1.28 -11.00 -13.09
N ALA A 49 -1.81 -12.10 -13.66
CA ALA A 49 -1.89 -12.34 -15.11
C ALA A 49 -0.53 -12.21 -15.80
N SER A 50 0.49 -12.90 -15.30
CA SER A 50 1.82 -12.96 -15.93
C SER A 50 1.73 -13.36 -17.39
N THR A 51 2.46 -12.66 -18.25
CA THR A 51 2.59 -12.94 -19.69
C THR A 51 3.66 -13.98 -19.99
N GLU A 52 4.67 -14.07 -19.12
CA GLU A 52 5.77 -15.03 -19.18
C GLU A 52 5.55 -16.09 -18.09
N PHE A 53 4.72 -17.08 -18.41
CA PHE A 53 4.48 -18.19 -17.52
C PHE A 53 5.42 -19.33 -17.91
N GLU A 54 6.62 -19.36 -17.35
CA GLU A 54 7.43 -20.57 -17.37
C GLU A 54 6.74 -21.64 -16.52
N HIS A 55 6.75 -22.89 -17.00
CA HIS A 55 6.23 -24.02 -16.24
C HIS A 55 7.02 -24.15 -14.92
N PHE A 56 6.52 -23.46 -13.90
CA PHE A 56 7.07 -23.57 -12.57
C PHE A 56 6.84 -24.99 -12.10
N GLN A 57 7.90 -25.79 -12.13
CA GLN A 57 7.93 -27.09 -11.49
C GLN A 57 8.47 -26.90 -10.07
N ILE A 58 7.62 -27.13 -9.09
CA ILE A 58 8.09 -27.31 -7.72
C ILE A 58 8.92 -28.59 -7.74
N LYS A 59 10.24 -28.45 -7.95
CA LYS A 59 11.13 -29.60 -7.77
C LYS A 59 11.02 -30.06 -6.34
N ASN A 60 10.88 -31.35 -6.13
CA ASN A 60 10.96 -32.02 -4.83
C ASN A 60 12.34 -31.74 -4.20
N SER A 61 12.59 -30.57 -3.69
CA SER A 61 13.79 -30.27 -2.94
C SER A 61 13.47 -30.22 -1.44
N ALA A 62 14.47 -30.34 -0.59
CA ALA A 62 14.41 -30.51 0.87
C ALA A 62 13.68 -29.39 1.65
N THR A 63 12.83 -28.61 1.00
CA THR A 63 12.02 -27.52 1.54
C THR A 63 10.81 -27.98 2.35
N HIS A 64 10.54 -29.28 2.37
CA HIS A 64 9.25 -29.85 2.72
C HIS A 64 8.87 -29.84 4.20
N ASP A 65 9.83 -29.70 5.10
CA ASP A 65 9.53 -29.73 6.54
C ASP A 65 8.91 -28.42 7.07
N VAL A 66 9.08 -27.31 6.34
CA VAL A 66 8.67 -25.96 6.74
C VAL A 66 7.48 -25.46 5.91
N ILE A 67 7.50 -25.72 4.59
CA ILE A 67 6.44 -25.28 3.68
C ILE A 67 5.39 -26.39 3.58
N SER A 68 4.19 -26.15 4.08
CA SER A 68 3.09 -27.12 4.10
C SER A 68 2.39 -27.23 2.75
N GLU A 69 2.06 -26.07 2.16
CA GLU A 69 1.34 -25.98 0.90
C GLU A 69 1.74 -24.73 0.13
N ILE A 70 1.75 -24.82 -1.19
CA ILE A 70 1.85 -23.67 -2.10
C ILE A 70 0.58 -23.62 -2.93
N THR A 71 -0.15 -22.51 -2.80
CA THR A 71 -1.35 -22.23 -3.56
C THR A 71 -1.07 -21.13 -4.57
N ILE A 72 -1.32 -21.35 -5.85
CA ILE A 72 -1.25 -20.32 -6.88
C ILE A 72 -2.66 -19.84 -7.19
N VAL A 73 -2.92 -18.56 -6.96
CA VAL A 73 -4.17 -17.88 -7.29
C VAL A 73 -3.94 -17.11 -8.58
N ASP A 74 -4.51 -17.57 -9.69
CA ASP A 74 -4.39 -16.94 -10.99
C ASP A 74 -5.48 -15.89 -11.16
N LEU A 75 -5.07 -14.62 -11.37
CA LEU A 75 -6.01 -13.54 -11.72
C LEU A 75 -6.29 -13.53 -13.21
N GLY A 76 -7.52 -13.16 -13.59
CA GLY A 76 -7.96 -13.15 -14.98
C GLY A 76 -7.37 -12.01 -15.82
N VAL A 77 -6.95 -10.93 -15.17
CA VAL A 77 -6.34 -9.73 -15.79
C VAL A 77 -5.28 -9.17 -14.86
N ASN A 78 -4.32 -8.41 -15.40
CA ASN A 78 -3.38 -7.66 -14.57
C ASN A 78 -4.12 -6.52 -13.86
N VAL A 79 -4.12 -6.56 -12.54
CA VAL A 79 -4.80 -5.59 -11.68
C VAL A 79 -3.84 -4.70 -10.90
N GLY A 80 -2.56 -5.00 -10.99
CA GLY A 80 -1.48 -4.30 -10.31
C GLY A 80 -1.22 -4.80 -8.89
N HIS A 81 -0.02 -4.53 -8.43
CA HIS A 81 0.58 -5.08 -7.21
C HIS A 81 -0.31 -4.96 -5.95
N GLN A 82 -0.90 -3.80 -5.68
CA GLN A 82 -1.71 -3.57 -4.46
C GLN A 82 -3.01 -4.40 -4.47
N MET A 83 -3.66 -4.47 -5.63
CA MET A 83 -4.87 -5.25 -5.80
C MET A 83 -4.57 -6.76 -5.75
N ALA A 84 -3.43 -7.19 -6.30
CA ALA A 84 -2.98 -8.59 -6.22
C ALA A 84 -2.73 -9.00 -4.75
N ILE A 85 -2.06 -8.16 -3.94
CA ILE A 85 -1.93 -8.40 -2.49
C ILE A 85 -3.31 -8.52 -1.85
N THR A 86 -4.21 -7.59 -2.13
CA THR A 86 -5.57 -7.57 -1.56
C THR A 86 -6.33 -8.85 -1.91
N ALA A 87 -6.24 -9.31 -3.17
CA ALA A 87 -6.84 -10.57 -3.60
C ALA A 87 -6.28 -11.79 -2.84
N GLY A 88 -4.96 -11.83 -2.64
CA GLY A 88 -4.31 -12.86 -1.84
C GLY A 88 -4.75 -12.88 -0.38
N LEU A 89 -4.90 -11.71 0.23
CA LEU A 89 -5.38 -11.57 1.61
C LEU A 89 -6.84 -12.03 1.75
N HIS A 90 -7.72 -11.67 0.81
CA HIS A 90 -9.10 -12.18 0.78
C HIS A 90 -9.14 -13.68 0.60
N TYR A 91 -8.33 -14.24 -0.31
CA TYR A 91 -8.23 -15.67 -0.50
C TYR A 91 -7.75 -16.38 0.77
N ALA A 92 -6.71 -15.85 1.43
CA ALA A 92 -6.20 -16.37 2.70
C ALA A 92 -7.30 -16.42 3.77
N GLN A 93 -8.00 -15.31 3.97
CA GLN A 93 -9.08 -15.21 4.95
C GLN A 93 -10.20 -16.23 4.74
N GLN A 94 -10.51 -16.56 3.49
CA GLN A 94 -11.63 -17.46 3.16
C GLN A 94 -11.26 -18.96 3.15
N HIS A 95 -9.98 -19.28 2.84
CA HIS A 95 -9.61 -20.64 2.48
C HIS A 95 -8.50 -21.25 3.35
N LYS A 96 -7.91 -20.49 4.28
CA LYS A 96 -6.78 -20.94 5.10
C LYS A 96 -7.03 -20.73 6.59
N ALA A 97 -6.51 -21.65 7.39
CA ALA A 97 -6.39 -21.48 8.82
C ALA A 97 -4.95 -21.07 9.16
N PHE A 98 -4.76 -19.90 9.74
CA PHE A 98 -3.44 -19.34 10.09
C PHE A 98 -3.53 -18.49 11.34
N THR A 99 -2.40 -18.26 12.00
CA THR A 99 -2.28 -17.37 13.16
C THR A 99 -1.89 -15.95 12.77
N ALA A 100 -1.12 -15.81 11.68
CA ALA A 100 -0.77 -14.52 11.10
C ALA A 100 -0.57 -14.66 9.58
N VAL A 101 -0.79 -13.57 8.86
CA VAL A 101 -0.46 -13.46 7.44
C VAL A 101 0.73 -12.54 7.25
N LEU A 102 1.73 -13.01 6.50
CA LEU A 102 2.91 -12.28 6.11
C LEU A 102 2.80 -11.89 4.64
N ILE A 103 2.99 -10.63 4.31
CA ILE A 103 3.04 -10.13 2.94
C ILE A 103 4.49 -9.87 2.60
N MET A 104 4.98 -10.39 1.48
CA MET A 104 6.32 -10.10 0.97
C MET A 104 6.38 -10.20 -0.55
N ASP A 105 7.33 -9.48 -1.17
CA ASP A 105 7.53 -9.52 -2.61
C ASP A 105 8.25 -10.80 -3.06
N ALA A 106 7.91 -11.31 -4.26
CA ALA A 106 8.47 -12.56 -4.79
C ALA A 106 9.85 -12.39 -5.46
N ASP A 107 10.42 -11.19 -5.51
CA ASP A 107 11.64 -10.88 -6.26
C ASP A 107 12.96 -11.04 -5.47
N GLY A 108 12.86 -11.26 -4.16
CA GLY A 108 14.00 -11.42 -3.25
C GLY A 108 14.51 -10.11 -2.64
N GLU A 109 13.88 -8.95 -2.91
CA GLU A 109 14.22 -7.69 -2.24
C GLU A 109 13.80 -7.69 -0.77
N ASP A 110 12.74 -8.39 -0.42
CA ASP A 110 12.36 -8.70 0.96
C ASP A 110 13.08 -9.98 1.39
N GLU A 111 13.97 -9.86 2.38
CA GLU A 111 14.81 -10.99 2.77
C GLU A 111 14.07 -11.99 3.67
N PRO A 112 14.14 -13.32 3.39
CA PRO A 112 13.56 -14.36 4.24
C PRO A 112 13.98 -14.30 5.71
N ARG A 113 15.22 -13.89 5.98
CA ARG A 113 15.71 -13.70 7.37
C ARG A 113 14.98 -12.57 8.10
N ASP A 114 14.57 -11.53 7.38
CA ASP A 114 13.78 -10.45 7.95
C ASP A 114 12.33 -10.89 8.19
N ALA A 115 11.78 -11.79 7.36
CA ALA A 115 10.48 -12.42 7.63
C ALA A 115 10.46 -13.13 9.00
N VAL A 116 11.52 -13.87 9.33
CA VAL A 116 11.67 -14.50 10.67
C VAL A 116 11.72 -13.46 11.78
N LYS A 117 12.39 -12.30 11.56
CA LYS A 117 12.40 -11.21 12.56
C LYS A 117 11.01 -10.62 12.78
N LEU A 118 10.21 -10.47 11.71
CA LEU A 118 8.84 -9.99 11.85
C LEU A 118 7.99 -10.98 12.66
N VAL A 119 8.12 -12.27 12.41
CA VAL A 119 7.43 -13.31 13.19
C VAL A 119 7.86 -13.30 14.65
N ALA A 120 9.14 -13.15 14.93
CA ALA A 120 9.66 -13.06 16.30
C ALA A 120 9.14 -11.79 17.02
N ALA A 121 9.08 -10.65 16.33
CA ALA A 121 8.52 -9.42 16.88
C ALA A 121 7.01 -9.54 17.16
N TRP A 122 6.26 -10.19 16.26
CA TRP A 122 4.84 -10.46 16.46
C TRP A 122 4.56 -11.32 17.70
N ARG A 123 5.36 -12.34 17.95
CA ARG A 123 5.21 -13.17 19.16
C ARG A 123 5.33 -12.36 20.46
N ASN A 124 6.14 -11.31 20.45
CA ASN A 124 6.26 -10.39 21.60
C ASN A 124 5.09 -9.38 21.68
N GLN A 125 4.41 -9.13 20.56
CA GLN A 125 3.32 -8.16 20.45
C GLN A 125 2.20 -8.72 19.54
N PRO A 126 1.44 -9.73 19.99
CA PRO A 126 0.51 -10.49 19.16
C PRO A 126 -0.66 -9.67 18.61
N ASP A 127 -0.99 -8.54 19.23
CA ASP A 127 -2.07 -7.65 18.82
C ASP A 127 -1.61 -6.50 17.90
N HIS A 128 -0.31 -6.47 17.51
CA HIS A 128 0.26 -5.46 16.64
C HIS A 128 0.44 -5.97 15.21
N VAL A 129 0.23 -5.08 14.24
CA VAL A 129 0.76 -5.26 12.89
C VAL A 129 2.26 -5.01 12.95
N ILE A 130 3.06 -5.92 12.40
CA ILE A 130 4.52 -5.75 12.36
C ILE A 130 4.93 -5.33 10.96
N ALA A 131 5.59 -4.18 10.86
CA ALA A 131 5.99 -3.59 9.59
C ALA A 131 7.51 -3.58 9.44
N ALA A 132 8.01 -4.02 8.28
CA ALA A 132 9.43 -3.90 7.95
C ALA A 132 9.79 -2.46 7.63
N GLN A 133 10.70 -1.86 8.41
CA GLN A 133 11.24 -0.52 8.18
C GLN A 133 12.62 -0.61 7.53
N ARG A 134 12.72 -0.22 6.28
CA ARG A 134 13.99 -0.23 5.54
C ARG A 134 14.94 0.86 6.05
N THR A 135 16.05 0.46 6.72
CA THR A 135 16.97 1.38 7.40
C THR A 135 18.10 1.92 6.53
N LYS A 136 18.48 1.23 5.45
CA LYS A 136 19.54 1.64 4.53
C LYS A 136 19.02 1.80 3.10
N ARG A 137 19.19 3.00 2.55
CA ARG A 137 18.93 3.32 1.15
C ARG A 137 20.23 3.83 0.51
N SER A 138 20.82 3.03 -0.38
CA SER A 138 21.91 3.46 -1.28
C SER A 138 21.30 4.08 -2.54
N GLU A 139 20.63 5.22 -2.41
CA GLU A 139 19.91 5.82 -3.53
C GLU A 139 20.58 7.14 -3.94
N SER A 140 20.40 7.52 -5.23
CA SER A 140 20.94 8.78 -5.77
C SER A 140 20.38 10.00 -5.01
N LEU A 141 21.12 11.12 -5.03
CA LEU A 141 20.70 12.38 -4.41
C LEU A 141 19.33 12.85 -4.93
N ILE A 142 19.08 12.70 -6.23
CA ILE A 142 17.80 13.07 -6.86
C ILE A 142 16.66 12.27 -6.24
N PHE A 143 16.82 10.98 -6.09
CA PHE A 143 15.79 10.14 -5.47
C PHE A 143 15.54 10.51 -4.00
N ARG A 144 16.60 10.81 -3.24
CA ARG A 144 16.47 11.24 -1.82
C ARG A 144 15.68 12.53 -1.70
N VAL A 145 15.96 13.52 -2.57
CA VAL A 145 15.22 14.80 -2.59
C VAL A 145 13.77 14.60 -2.99
N SER A 146 13.51 13.84 -4.06
CA SER A 146 12.14 13.55 -4.54
C SER A 146 11.33 12.79 -3.48
N TYR A 147 11.95 11.82 -2.80
CA TYR A 147 11.30 11.10 -1.71
C TYR A 147 11.05 11.97 -0.48
N GLY A 148 12.00 12.86 -0.15
CA GLY A 148 11.82 13.85 0.91
C GLY A 148 10.64 14.79 0.65
N LEU A 149 10.56 15.30 -0.59
CA LEU A 149 9.45 16.12 -1.05
C LEU A 149 8.12 15.36 -0.99
N TYR A 150 8.08 14.12 -1.50
CA TYR A 150 6.91 13.26 -1.40
C TYR A 150 6.45 13.09 0.05
N ARG A 151 7.36 12.78 0.98
CA ARG A 151 7.02 12.63 2.40
C ARG A 151 6.45 13.92 3.00
N ALA A 152 7.02 15.08 2.65
CA ALA A 152 6.54 16.38 3.10
C ALA A 152 5.12 16.65 2.58
N ILE A 153 4.89 16.46 1.28
CA ILE A 153 3.57 16.57 0.65
C ILE A 153 2.57 15.62 1.32
N PHE A 154 2.93 14.35 1.44
CA PHE A 154 2.07 13.35 2.06
C PHE A 154 1.69 13.75 3.49
N ARG A 155 2.67 14.20 4.29
CA ARG A 155 2.42 14.66 5.67
C ARG A 155 1.52 15.90 5.73
N VAL A 156 1.74 16.88 4.86
CA VAL A 156 0.92 18.11 4.81
C VAL A 156 -0.53 17.77 4.46
N PHE A 157 -0.74 16.88 3.49
CA PHE A 157 -2.09 16.57 3.01
C PHE A 157 -2.82 15.53 3.84
N THR A 158 -2.13 14.55 4.43
CA THR A 158 -2.77 13.46 5.17
C THR A 158 -2.64 13.58 6.69
N GLY A 159 -1.61 14.27 7.18
CA GLY A 159 -1.24 14.31 8.60
C GLY A 159 -0.41 13.10 9.05
N HIS A 160 -0.13 12.14 8.17
CA HIS A 160 0.62 10.92 8.46
C HIS A 160 1.98 10.90 7.75
N THR A 161 2.86 10.03 8.22
CA THR A 161 4.16 9.75 7.57
C THR A 161 4.25 8.27 7.28
N ILE A 162 4.51 7.90 6.01
CA ILE A 162 4.76 6.51 5.62
C ILE A 162 6.25 6.21 5.84
N SER A 163 6.55 5.24 6.70
CA SER A 163 7.91 4.78 7.04
C SER A 163 8.19 3.34 6.56
N PHE A 164 7.15 2.59 6.20
CA PHE A 164 7.20 1.18 5.80
C PHE A 164 6.48 0.95 4.47
N GLY A 165 6.75 -0.20 3.84
CA GLY A 165 6.12 -0.65 2.60
C GLY A 165 5.12 -1.79 2.82
N ASN A 166 5.04 -2.71 1.84
CA ASN A 166 4.12 -3.85 1.88
C ASN A 166 4.70 -5.09 2.58
N PHE A 167 5.97 -5.06 3.00
CA PHE A 167 6.54 -6.15 3.78
C PHE A 167 6.02 -6.05 5.22
N LEU A 168 4.97 -6.82 5.52
CA LEU A 168 4.13 -6.68 6.70
C LEU A 168 3.72 -8.06 7.24
N LEU A 169 3.61 -8.17 8.56
CA LEU A 169 2.94 -9.28 9.20
C LEU A 169 1.68 -8.78 9.91
N ILE A 170 0.54 -9.39 9.60
CA ILE A 170 -0.78 -9.03 10.12
C ILE A 170 -1.32 -10.21 10.92
N PRO A 171 -1.62 -10.05 12.21
CA PRO A 171 -2.30 -11.07 13.00
C PRO A 171 -3.64 -11.46 12.40
N ALA A 172 -3.99 -12.75 12.44
CA ALA A 172 -5.26 -13.25 11.90
C ALA A 172 -6.48 -12.53 12.50
N THR A 173 -6.41 -12.15 13.76
CA THR A 173 -7.47 -11.41 14.48
C THR A 173 -7.75 -10.02 13.92
N LEU A 174 -6.75 -9.36 13.33
CA LEU A 174 -6.86 -8.01 12.77
C LEU A 174 -7.23 -8.01 11.28
N LEU A 175 -6.99 -9.12 10.57
CA LEU A 175 -7.17 -9.20 9.13
C LEU A 175 -8.60 -8.87 8.67
N PRO A 176 -9.69 -9.35 9.32
CA PRO A 176 -11.05 -9.01 8.90
C PRO A 176 -11.33 -7.51 8.93
N SER A 177 -10.83 -6.80 9.95
CA SER A 177 -10.97 -5.35 10.08
C SER A 177 -10.22 -4.58 8.98
N ILE A 178 -9.07 -5.10 8.55
CA ILE A 178 -8.27 -4.52 7.47
C ILE A 178 -8.97 -4.76 6.12
N LEU A 179 -9.45 -5.98 5.87
CA LEU A 179 -10.15 -6.35 4.64
C LEU A 179 -11.51 -5.63 4.47
N SER A 180 -12.11 -5.15 5.55
CA SER A 180 -13.32 -4.32 5.48
C SER A 180 -13.06 -2.91 4.92
N ARG A 181 -11.79 -2.54 4.68
CA ARG A 181 -11.39 -1.24 4.16
C ARG A 181 -11.29 -1.26 2.64
N PRO A 182 -12.19 -0.59 1.91
CA PRO A 182 -12.16 -0.59 0.45
C PRO A 182 -10.90 0.10 -0.11
N GLU A 183 -10.26 0.98 0.66
CA GLU A 183 -9.04 1.67 0.27
C GLU A 183 -7.82 0.73 0.14
N LEU A 184 -7.91 -0.50 0.67
CA LEU A 184 -6.84 -1.49 0.65
C LEU A 184 -6.32 -1.79 -0.76
N ILE A 185 -7.22 -1.78 -1.75
CA ILE A 185 -6.90 -1.98 -3.17
C ILE A 185 -5.97 -0.92 -3.76
N HIS A 186 -5.95 0.28 -3.17
CA HIS A 186 -5.12 1.38 -3.65
C HIS A 186 -3.72 1.34 -3.05
N HIS A 187 -3.63 1.09 -1.73
CA HIS A 187 -2.32 1.06 -1.05
C HIS A 187 -2.42 0.44 0.34
N VAL A 188 -1.86 -0.75 0.52
CA VAL A 188 -1.93 -1.52 1.78
C VAL A 188 -1.34 -0.74 2.96
N ALA A 189 -0.09 -0.27 2.86
CA ALA A 189 0.58 0.43 3.96
C ALA A 189 -0.15 1.74 4.35
N ALA A 190 -0.65 2.51 3.39
CA ALA A 190 -1.41 3.72 3.67
C ALA A 190 -2.76 3.41 4.35
N THR A 191 -3.42 2.32 3.93
CA THR A 191 -4.66 1.86 4.57
C THR A 191 -4.42 1.46 6.02
N LEU A 192 -3.34 0.74 6.32
CA LEU A 192 -2.98 0.41 7.69
C LEU A 192 -2.79 1.64 8.56
N LEU A 193 -2.10 2.68 8.08
CA LEU A 193 -1.98 3.96 8.81
C LEU A 193 -3.34 4.58 9.11
N ARG A 194 -4.30 4.45 8.19
CA ARG A 194 -5.65 4.97 8.36
C ARG A 194 -6.49 4.18 9.38
N THR A 195 -6.23 2.88 9.54
CA THR A 195 -6.97 2.03 10.51
C THR A 195 -6.69 2.39 11.96
N ARG A 196 -5.60 3.09 12.26
CA ARG A 196 -5.11 3.38 13.62
C ARG A 196 -4.85 2.12 14.46
N LEU A 197 -4.67 0.98 13.82
CA LEU A 197 -4.23 -0.23 14.51
C LEU A 197 -2.81 -0.03 15.06
N PRO A 198 -2.45 -0.69 16.16
CA PRO A 198 -1.09 -0.63 16.68
C PRO A 198 -0.13 -1.26 15.66
N ILE A 199 0.90 -0.50 15.28
CA ILE A 199 1.93 -0.92 14.32
C ILE A 199 3.28 -0.85 15.01
N THR A 200 4.05 -1.95 14.95
CA THR A 200 5.44 -1.99 15.40
C THR A 200 6.35 -2.10 14.18
N GLU A 201 7.29 -1.16 14.08
CA GLU A 201 8.27 -1.15 13.00
C GLU A 201 9.51 -1.93 13.39
N VAL A 202 9.95 -2.87 12.55
CA VAL A 202 11.15 -3.67 12.72
C VAL A 202 12.19 -3.25 11.70
N PRO A 203 13.41 -2.86 12.11
CA PRO A 203 14.47 -2.50 11.19
C PRO A 203 14.87 -3.67 10.29
N THR A 204 14.84 -3.45 8.97
CA THR A 204 15.18 -4.44 7.95
C THR A 204 16.17 -3.88 6.95
N THR A 205 16.84 -4.76 6.21
CA THR A 205 17.72 -4.41 5.12
C THR A 205 17.08 -4.80 3.79
N ARG A 206 17.25 -3.96 2.76
CA ARG A 206 16.80 -4.31 1.41
C ARG A 206 17.76 -5.34 0.82
N GLY A 207 17.24 -6.51 0.47
CA GLY A 207 17.94 -7.54 -0.27
C GLY A 207 18.22 -7.09 -1.72
N ARG A 208 18.94 -7.94 -2.45
CA ARG A 208 19.14 -7.78 -3.89
C ARG A 208 18.13 -8.65 -4.64
N ARG A 209 17.51 -8.06 -5.64
CA ARG A 209 16.65 -8.80 -6.57
C ARG A 209 17.41 -10.01 -7.14
N TYR A 210 16.77 -11.17 -7.15
CA TYR A 210 17.43 -12.40 -7.60
C TYR A 210 17.60 -12.44 -9.11
N PHE A 211 16.62 -11.92 -9.86
CA PHE A 211 16.60 -11.89 -11.32
C PHE A 211 16.02 -10.57 -11.85
N GLY A 212 16.48 -10.16 -13.03
CA GLY A 212 15.98 -8.99 -13.75
C GLY A 212 16.34 -7.64 -13.11
N SER A 213 15.85 -6.58 -13.73
CA SER A 213 15.94 -5.20 -13.24
C SER A 213 14.61 -4.75 -12.64
N SER A 214 14.67 -3.74 -11.76
CA SER A 214 13.45 -3.15 -11.20
C SER A 214 12.52 -2.65 -12.31
N GLN A 215 11.26 -3.08 -12.28
CA GLN A 215 10.21 -2.62 -13.20
C GLN A 215 9.65 -1.24 -12.81
N MET A 216 10.07 -0.69 -11.65
CA MET A 216 9.55 0.57 -11.13
C MET A 216 10.21 1.75 -11.85
N ASN A 217 9.54 2.28 -12.85
CA ASN A 217 9.89 3.51 -13.55
C ASN A 217 9.23 4.75 -12.88
N VAL A 218 9.59 5.96 -13.33
CA VAL A 218 9.06 7.22 -12.75
C VAL A 218 7.53 7.30 -12.82
N PRO A 219 6.84 6.97 -13.94
CA PRO A 219 5.39 6.91 -13.97
C PRO A 219 4.78 5.96 -12.92
N ALA A 220 5.34 4.75 -12.77
CA ALA A 220 4.87 3.78 -11.78
C ALA A 220 5.04 4.30 -10.34
N LEU A 221 6.16 4.99 -10.06
CA LEU A 221 6.40 5.62 -8.76
C LEU A 221 5.37 6.73 -8.46
N VAL A 222 5.04 7.57 -9.45
CA VAL A 222 4.02 8.62 -9.32
C VAL A 222 2.65 8.00 -9.08
N THR A 223 2.27 6.97 -9.85
CA THR A 223 1.00 6.24 -9.68
C THR A 223 0.90 5.62 -8.29
N HIS A 224 1.98 5.02 -7.80
CA HIS A 224 2.04 4.46 -6.44
C HIS A 224 1.87 5.55 -5.36
N ALA A 225 2.50 6.70 -5.54
CA ALA A 225 2.37 7.85 -4.64
C ALA A 225 0.95 8.42 -4.62
N ILE A 226 0.30 8.53 -5.79
CA ILE A 226 -1.10 8.95 -5.92
C ILE A 226 -2.02 7.91 -5.25
N GLY A 227 -1.75 6.60 -5.43
CA GLY A 227 -2.47 5.53 -4.75
C GLY A 227 -2.44 5.67 -3.23
N ALA A 228 -1.27 5.99 -2.65
CA ALA A 228 -1.16 6.25 -1.21
C ALA A 228 -1.95 7.48 -0.75
N LEU A 229 -1.96 8.56 -1.55
CA LEU A 229 -2.75 9.77 -1.25
C LEU A 229 -4.26 9.51 -1.38
N SER A 230 -4.69 8.68 -2.34
CA SER A 230 -6.11 8.38 -2.57
C SER A 230 -6.77 7.69 -1.37
N VAL A 231 -6.00 6.94 -0.57
CA VAL A 231 -6.47 6.34 0.70
C VAL A 231 -6.99 7.42 1.67
N PHE A 232 -6.43 8.63 1.60
CA PHE A 232 -6.80 9.78 2.45
C PHE A 232 -7.58 10.84 1.66
N SER A 233 -8.28 10.46 0.61
CA SER A 233 -8.98 11.38 -0.29
C SER A 233 -9.96 12.32 0.44
N ASP A 234 -10.68 11.82 1.44
CA ASP A 234 -11.59 12.61 2.28
C ASP A 234 -10.86 13.70 3.08
N VAL A 235 -9.71 13.38 3.67
CA VAL A 235 -8.87 14.35 4.41
C VAL A 235 -8.26 15.35 3.43
N LEU A 236 -7.74 14.86 2.30
CA LEU A 236 -7.15 15.68 1.25
C LEU A 236 -8.17 16.71 0.71
N PHE A 237 -9.33 16.23 0.29
CA PHE A 237 -10.37 17.11 -0.26
C PHE A 237 -10.89 18.09 0.79
N SER A 238 -11.08 17.68 2.05
CA SER A 238 -11.49 18.57 3.12
C SER A 238 -10.48 19.71 3.35
N ARG A 239 -9.17 19.40 3.34
CA ARG A 239 -8.12 20.42 3.50
C ARG A 239 -8.06 21.37 2.31
N LEU A 240 -8.18 20.83 1.08
CA LEU A 240 -8.22 21.66 -0.12
C LEU A 240 -9.46 22.57 -0.15
N LEU A 241 -10.61 22.05 0.27
CA LEU A 241 -11.85 22.82 0.39
C LEU A 241 -11.72 23.96 1.40
N ILE A 242 -11.18 23.69 2.58
CA ILE A 242 -10.93 24.72 3.60
C ILE A 242 -9.94 25.77 3.06
N GLY A 243 -8.84 25.31 2.42
CA GLY A 243 -7.86 26.21 1.81
C GLY A 243 -8.47 27.13 0.75
N ALA A 244 -9.29 26.58 -0.14
CA ALA A 244 -10.00 27.35 -1.16
C ALA A 244 -11.00 28.34 -0.54
N ALA A 245 -11.73 27.95 0.52
CA ALA A 245 -12.63 28.84 1.24
C ALA A 245 -11.89 30.01 1.90
N VAL A 246 -10.73 29.75 2.52
CA VAL A 246 -9.88 30.78 3.11
C VAL A 246 -9.38 31.74 2.04
N VAL A 247 -8.84 31.25 0.93
CA VAL A 247 -8.38 32.11 -0.19
C VAL A 247 -9.53 32.95 -0.75
N GLY A 248 -10.69 32.35 -0.99
CA GLY A 248 -11.88 33.06 -1.47
C GLY A 248 -12.31 34.15 -0.51
N SER A 249 -12.34 33.89 0.80
CA SER A 249 -12.69 34.89 1.82
C SER A 249 -11.68 36.05 1.86
N LEU A 250 -10.38 35.72 1.77
CA LEU A 250 -9.34 36.76 1.70
C LEU A 250 -9.48 37.64 0.44
N CYS A 251 -9.85 37.07 -0.70
CA CYS A 251 -10.12 37.81 -1.93
C CYS A 251 -11.32 38.77 -1.78
N VAL A 252 -12.40 38.31 -1.15
CA VAL A 252 -13.58 39.15 -0.89
C VAL A 252 -13.23 40.28 0.06
N ILE A 253 -12.56 39.98 1.18
CA ILE A 253 -12.12 41.00 2.15
C ILE A 253 -11.20 42.03 1.47
N GLY A 254 -10.21 41.54 0.70
CA GLY A 254 -9.30 42.39 -0.06
C GLY A 254 -10.03 43.32 -1.04
N SER A 255 -11.04 42.82 -1.75
CA SER A 255 -11.88 43.62 -2.65
C SER A 255 -12.63 44.73 -1.92
N VAL A 256 -13.20 44.40 -0.75
CA VAL A 256 -13.89 45.38 0.10
C VAL A 256 -12.91 46.47 0.59
N VAL A 257 -11.72 46.07 1.07
CA VAL A 257 -10.69 47.01 1.51
C VAL A 257 -10.26 47.95 0.36
N VAL A 258 -9.99 47.42 -0.83
CA VAL A 258 -9.64 48.23 -2.01
C VAL A 258 -10.77 49.17 -2.40
N ALA A 259 -12.01 48.72 -2.35
CA ALA A 259 -13.17 49.58 -2.60
C ALA A 259 -13.26 50.73 -1.57
N CYS A 260 -13.11 50.44 -0.28
CA CYS A 260 -13.10 51.47 0.78
C CYS A 260 -11.97 52.45 0.56
N LEU A 261 -10.75 52.03 0.30
CA LEU A 261 -9.62 52.89 -0.01
C LEU A 261 -9.92 53.81 -1.21
N ARG A 262 -10.56 53.28 -2.23
CA ARG A 262 -10.94 54.05 -3.43
C ARG A 262 -11.98 55.11 -3.12
N PHE A 263 -12.95 54.85 -2.25
CA PHE A 263 -14.03 55.78 -1.93
C PHE A 263 -13.64 56.84 -0.86
N PHE A 264 -12.80 56.44 0.11
CA PHE A 264 -12.50 57.29 1.28
C PHE A 264 -11.12 57.94 1.24
N THR A 265 -10.28 57.66 0.23
CA THR A 265 -8.94 58.25 0.12
C THR A 265 -8.67 58.81 -1.28
N THR A 266 -7.75 59.75 -1.36
CA THR A 266 -7.26 60.32 -2.62
C THR A 266 -6.10 59.55 -3.24
N LEU A 267 -5.76 58.38 -2.69
CA LEU A 267 -4.73 57.48 -3.21
C LEU A 267 -5.19 56.90 -4.55
N ALA A 268 -4.88 57.52 -5.66
CA ALA A 268 -5.38 57.06 -6.94
C ALA A 268 -4.39 57.26 -8.09
N PHE A 269 -3.77 56.14 -8.50
CA PHE A 269 -3.43 55.99 -9.91
C PHE A 269 -4.74 55.63 -10.68
N PRO A 270 -4.95 56.16 -11.89
CA PRO A 270 -6.15 55.84 -12.68
C PRO A 270 -6.30 54.30 -12.86
N ASN A 271 -7.53 53.82 -12.65
CA ASN A 271 -7.94 52.41 -12.87
C ASN A 271 -7.31 51.32 -11.99
N TRP A 272 -6.39 51.61 -11.04
CA TRP A 272 -5.74 50.58 -10.22
C TRP A 272 -6.74 49.76 -9.40
N ALA A 273 -7.69 50.42 -8.74
CA ALA A 273 -8.68 49.76 -7.89
C ALA A 273 -9.58 48.79 -8.70
N THR A 274 -10.01 49.19 -9.89
CA THR A 274 -10.82 48.36 -10.78
C THR A 274 -10.05 47.09 -11.20
N SER A 275 -8.79 47.24 -11.57
CA SER A 275 -7.94 46.11 -11.96
C SER A 275 -7.73 45.14 -10.79
N VAL A 276 -7.44 45.65 -9.59
CA VAL A 276 -7.23 44.81 -8.39
C VAL A 276 -8.52 44.06 -8.00
N ILE A 277 -9.66 44.77 -7.98
CA ILE A 277 -10.96 44.16 -7.65
C ILE A 277 -11.32 43.11 -8.69
N SER A 278 -11.13 43.36 -9.97
CA SER A 278 -11.39 42.38 -11.03
C SER A 278 -10.54 41.15 -10.86
N PHE A 279 -9.24 41.28 -10.54
CA PHE A 279 -8.34 40.18 -10.29
C PHE A 279 -8.75 39.36 -9.06
N LEU A 280 -9.06 40.02 -7.93
CA LEU A 280 -9.53 39.35 -6.71
C LEU A 280 -10.88 38.68 -6.92
N THR A 281 -11.79 39.29 -7.70
CA THR A 281 -13.06 38.64 -8.05
C THR A 281 -12.84 37.38 -8.88
N LEU A 282 -11.94 37.41 -9.86
CA LEU A 282 -11.59 36.22 -10.65
C LEU A 282 -11.03 35.09 -9.76
N LEU A 283 -10.12 35.42 -8.84
CA LEU A 283 -9.59 34.45 -7.88
C LEU A 283 -10.68 33.90 -6.95
N ALA A 284 -11.61 34.71 -6.48
CA ALA A 284 -12.73 34.26 -5.65
C ALA A 284 -13.66 33.30 -6.41
N VAL A 285 -13.96 33.61 -7.67
CA VAL A 285 -14.74 32.71 -8.55
C VAL A 285 -14.01 31.39 -8.79
N GLN A 286 -12.69 31.42 -9.05
CA GLN A 286 -11.89 30.19 -9.19
C GLN A 286 -11.88 29.37 -7.90
N ALA A 287 -11.75 30.01 -6.74
CA ALA A 287 -11.83 29.33 -5.44
C ALA A 287 -13.20 28.66 -5.25
N LEU A 288 -14.29 29.31 -5.62
CA LEU A 288 -15.64 28.73 -5.57
C LEU A 288 -15.78 27.51 -6.49
N VAL A 289 -15.28 27.60 -7.73
CA VAL A 289 -15.28 26.47 -8.68
C VAL A 289 -14.49 25.29 -8.10
N LEU A 290 -13.31 25.53 -7.51
CA LEU A 290 -12.52 24.48 -6.86
C LEU A 290 -13.26 23.85 -5.68
N ILE A 291 -13.95 24.64 -4.85
CA ILE A 291 -14.79 24.14 -3.75
C ILE A 291 -15.84 23.16 -4.28
N LEU A 292 -16.57 23.54 -5.33
CA LEU A 292 -17.62 22.71 -5.94
C LEU A 292 -17.01 21.42 -6.55
N CYS A 293 -15.89 21.55 -7.27
CA CYS A 293 -15.19 20.39 -7.84
C CYS A 293 -14.73 19.39 -6.75
N PHE A 294 -14.11 19.89 -5.68
CA PHE A 294 -13.65 19.02 -4.59
C PHE A 294 -14.81 18.38 -3.84
N ALA A 295 -15.91 19.10 -3.59
CA ALA A 295 -17.11 18.54 -2.99
C ALA A 295 -17.70 17.43 -3.86
N PHE A 296 -17.79 17.63 -5.17
CA PHE A 296 -18.27 16.63 -6.12
C PHE A 296 -17.36 15.40 -6.16
N LEU A 297 -16.03 15.58 -6.24
CA LEU A 297 -15.06 14.49 -6.22
C LEU A 297 -15.12 13.68 -4.92
N MET A 298 -15.35 14.34 -3.78
CA MET A 298 -15.53 13.67 -2.50
C MET A 298 -16.78 12.77 -2.47
N LEU A 299 -17.90 13.27 -3.03
CA LEU A 299 -19.13 12.50 -3.10
C LEU A 299 -19.00 11.28 -4.04
N THR A 300 -18.40 11.46 -5.21
CA THR A 300 -18.20 10.36 -6.18
C THR A 300 -17.22 9.32 -5.67
N SER A 301 -16.14 9.72 -5.01
CA SER A 301 -15.18 8.80 -4.39
C SER A 301 -15.83 7.89 -3.35
N ARG A 302 -16.72 8.42 -2.49
CA ARG A 302 -17.45 7.61 -1.50
C ARG A 302 -18.38 6.60 -2.15
N ALA A 303 -19.08 6.96 -3.22
CA ALA A 303 -19.95 6.05 -3.94
C ALA A 303 -19.17 4.90 -4.60
N ALA A 304 -18.01 5.17 -5.18
CA ALA A 304 -17.14 4.15 -5.78
C ALA A 304 -16.59 3.15 -4.77
N MET A 305 -16.27 3.58 -3.56
CA MET A 305 -15.75 2.70 -2.49
C MET A 305 -16.74 1.62 -2.04
N LEU A 306 -18.05 1.88 -2.08
CA LEU A 306 -19.05 0.90 -1.66
C LEU A 306 -19.19 -0.29 -2.63
N LEU A 307 -18.79 -0.14 -3.88
CA LEU A 307 -18.91 -1.17 -4.91
C LEU A 307 -17.71 -2.13 -4.96
N THR A 308 -16.56 -1.74 -4.44
CA THR A 308 -15.28 -2.42 -4.71
C THR A 308 -15.01 -3.64 -3.82
N SER A 309 -15.52 -3.67 -2.59
CA SER A 309 -15.22 -4.76 -1.63
C SER A 309 -15.86 -6.11 -2.01
N MET A 310 -16.91 -6.13 -2.83
CA MET A 310 -17.62 -7.35 -3.24
C MET A 310 -17.00 -8.03 -4.48
N GLU A 311 -16.05 -7.41 -5.17
CA GLU A 311 -15.62 -7.87 -6.50
C GLU A 311 -14.26 -8.60 -6.52
N VAL A 312 -13.48 -8.55 -5.44
CA VAL A 312 -12.12 -9.12 -5.44
C VAL A 312 -12.12 -10.63 -5.73
N SER A 313 -13.09 -11.38 -5.23
CA SER A 313 -13.21 -12.82 -5.51
C SER A 313 -13.51 -13.13 -6.98
N ARG A 314 -14.13 -12.21 -7.71
CA ARG A 314 -14.43 -12.35 -9.15
C ARG A 314 -13.20 -12.20 -10.04
N LEU A 315 -12.12 -11.63 -9.50
CA LEU A 315 -10.84 -11.51 -10.22
C LEU A 315 -10.12 -12.83 -10.36
N VAL A 316 -10.42 -13.82 -9.51
CA VAL A 316 -9.77 -15.13 -9.51
C VAL A 316 -10.31 -15.95 -10.67
N LYS A 317 -9.43 -16.25 -11.64
CA LYS A 317 -9.71 -17.12 -12.79
C LYS A 317 -9.56 -18.61 -12.46
N GLY A 318 -8.59 -18.93 -11.60
CA GLY A 318 -8.29 -20.30 -11.24
C GLY A 318 -7.40 -20.40 -10.00
N VAL A 319 -7.37 -21.57 -9.41
CA VAL A 319 -6.54 -21.86 -8.24
C VAL A 319 -5.85 -23.21 -8.45
N ARG A 320 -4.54 -23.26 -8.23
CA ARG A 320 -3.72 -24.46 -8.31
C ARG A 320 -3.04 -24.69 -6.96
N ARG A 321 -3.13 -25.89 -6.42
CA ARG A 321 -2.55 -26.26 -5.13
C ARG A 321 -1.48 -27.32 -5.29
N TYR A 322 -0.37 -27.12 -4.57
CA TYR A 322 0.77 -28.02 -4.55
C TYR A 322 1.08 -28.36 -3.10
N ALA A 323 0.72 -29.57 -2.67
CA ALA A 323 1.07 -30.06 -1.34
C ALA A 323 2.54 -30.46 -1.29
N SER A 324 3.17 -30.30 -0.14
CA SER A 324 4.60 -30.63 0.09
C SER A 324 4.98 -32.05 -0.28
N ASN A 325 4.05 -33.02 -0.24
CA ASN A 325 4.31 -34.48 -0.44
C ASN A 325 3.51 -35.11 -1.56
N ALA A 326 2.85 -34.39 -2.47
CA ALA A 326 2.00 -35.00 -3.49
C ALA A 326 2.12 -34.32 -4.84
N ALA A 327 1.91 -35.12 -5.91
CA ALA A 327 1.59 -34.65 -7.24
C ALA A 327 0.37 -33.70 -7.21
N PRO A 328 0.20 -32.82 -8.22
CA PRO A 328 -0.88 -31.84 -8.22
C PRO A 328 -2.22 -32.53 -7.96
N VAL A 329 -2.93 -32.06 -6.95
CA VAL A 329 -4.31 -32.50 -6.70
C VAL A 329 -5.17 -31.79 -7.75
N ALA A 330 -5.85 -32.58 -8.57
CA ALA A 330 -6.70 -32.16 -9.69
C ALA A 330 -7.86 -31.26 -9.26
#